data_34866c35759e455de7d341905dc65711
#
_entry.id   34866c35759e455de7d341905dc65711
#
_cell.length_a   1.000
_cell.length_b   1.000
_cell.length_c   1.000
_cell.angle_alpha   90.00
_cell.angle_beta   90.00
_cell.angle_gamma   90.00
#
_symmetry.space_group_name_H-M   'P 1'
#
loop_
_entity.id
_entity.type
_entity.pdbx_description
1 polymer ?
#
loop_
_entity_poly.entity_id
_entity_poly.type
_entity_poly.pdbx_seq_one_letter_code
_entity_poly.pdbx_strand_id
1 'polypeptide(L)'
;MFDIEAVRNRLRSLGYEPGENDEAALNFCVEKVRSTIRNKINGKNVPEGLEHIAIDMAAGEFLLSKKTFAPADLKGLDLDYAVKQIQTGDTNTVFATGEGSQTPEQRLTSFINYLLSYGKAEINSFRRIRW
;
A
#
# COMPACT_ATOMS: atom_id res chain seq x y z
N MET A 1 7.68 11.81 -5.98
CA MET A 1 6.53 11.91 -6.88
C MET A 1 5.72 10.63 -6.87
N PHE A 2 4.41 10.74 -6.85
CA PHE A 2 3.54 9.57 -6.88
C PHE A 2 3.28 9.17 -8.33
N ASP A 3 3.98 8.15 -8.80
CA ASP A 3 3.81 7.62 -10.13
C ASP A 3 4.04 6.11 -10.12
N ILE A 4 3.91 5.48 -11.28
CA ILE A 4 4.03 4.03 -11.38
C ILE A 4 5.43 3.55 -10.99
N GLU A 5 6.45 4.32 -11.30
CA GLU A 5 7.82 3.93 -10.97
C GLU A 5 8.05 3.92 -9.46
N ALA A 6 7.48 4.89 -8.75
CA ALA A 6 7.58 4.93 -7.30
C ALA A 6 6.91 3.69 -6.68
N VAL A 7 5.77 3.28 -7.23
CA VAL A 7 5.07 2.08 -6.75
C VAL A 7 5.89 0.82 -7.04
N ARG A 8 6.50 0.73 -8.22
CA ARG A 8 7.39 -0.39 -8.55
C ARG A 8 8.54 -0.49 -7.55
N ASN A 9 9.14 0.64 -7.25
CA ASN A 9 10.27 0.66 -6.30
C ASN A 9 9.82 0.24 -4.90
N ARG A 10 8.62 0.67 -4.51
CA ARG A 10 8.08 0.25 -3.21
C ARG A 10 7.88 -1.26 -3.17
N LEU A 11 7.32 -1.84 -4.24
CA LEU A 11 7.11 -3.28 -4.30
C LEU A 11 8.44 -4.04 -4.25
N ARG A 12 9.45 -3.53 -4.95
CA ARG A 12 10.78 -4.15 -4.90
C ARG A 12 11.35 -4.13 -3.49
N SER A 13 11.12 -3.06 -2.77
CA SER A 13 11.61 -2.97 -1.39
C SER A 13 10.93 -3.98 -0.47
N LEU A 14 9.76 -4.47 -0.86
CA LEU A 14 9.03 -5.48 -0.10
C LEU A 14 9.33 -6.90 -0.58
N GLY A 15 10.18 -7.05 -1.57
CA GLY A 15 10.55 -8.36 -2.08
C GLY A 15 9.78 -8.82 -3.30
N TYR A 16 8.97 -7.96 -3.88
CA TYR A 16 8.21 -8.30 -5.09
C TYR A 16 8.79 -7.57 -6.30
N GLU A 17 9.14 -8.32 -7.34
CA GLU A 17 9.63 -7.74 -8.58
C GLU A 17 8.50 -7.68 -9.61
N PRO A 18 7.99 -6.50 -9.92
CA PRO A 18 6.91 -6.38 -10.92
C PRO A 18 7.39 -6.79 -12.31
N GLY A 19 6.56 -7.56 -12.98
CA GLY A 19 6.85 -8.00 -14.35
C GLY A 19 6.13 -7.15 -15.38
N GLU A 20 6.38 -7.45 -16.65
CA GLU A 20 5.72 -6.74 -17.75
C GLU A 20 4.20 -6.89 -17.70
N ASN A 21 3.73 -8.06 -17.28
CA ASN A 21 2.30 -8.34 -17.21
C ASN A 21 1.61 -7.55 -16.10
N ASP A 22 2.37 -6.95 -15.21
CA ASP A 22 1.81 -6.22 -14.07
C ASP A 22 1.57 -4.74 -14.39
N GLU A 23 2.06 -4.26 -15.52
CA GLU A 23 2.03 -2.83 -15.79
C GLU A 23 0.61 -2.25 -15.86
N ALA A 24 -0.29 -2.93 -16.54
CA ALA A 24 -1.68 -2.44 -16.63
C ALA A 24 -2.34 -2.39 -15.26
N ALA A 25 -2.12 -3.41 -14.44
CA ALA A 25 -2.67 -3.44 -13.09
C ALA A 25 -2.07 -2.34 -12.21
N LEU A 26 -0.76 -2.10 -12.33
CA LEU A 26 -0.12 -1.03 -11.59
C LEU A 26 -0.65 0.34 -12.00
N ASN A 27 -0.80 0.58 -13.29
CA ASN A 27 -1.38 1.83 -13.78
C ASN A 27 -2.78 2.05 -13.23
N PHE A 28 -3.59 1.01 -13.22
CA PHE A 28 -4.94 1.09 -12.68
C PHE A 28 -4.91 1.44 -11.19
N CYS A 29 -4.05 0.79 -10.43
CA CYS A 29 -3.94 1.05 -8.99
C CYS A 29 -3.50 2.48 -8.71
N VAL A 30 -2.54 2.99 -9.47
CA VAL A 30 -2.06 4.35 -9.31
C VAL A 30 -3.18 5.35 -9.58
N GLU A 31 -3.93 5.16 -10.67
CA GLU A 31 -5.02 6.07 -11.02
C GLU A 31 -6.17 5.97 -10.02
N LYS A 32 -6.48 4.77 -9.55
CA LYS A 32 -7.51 4.59 -8.55
C LYS A 32 -7.18 5.32 -7.25
N VAL A 33 -5.95 5.18 -6.77
CA VAL A 33 -5.53 5.84 -5.54
C VAL A 33 -5.48 7.35 -5.73
N ARG A 34 -4.98 7.81 -6.87
CA ARG A 34 -4.96 9.24 -7.18
C ARG A 34 -6.36 9.83 -7.09
N SER A 35 -7.32 9.19 -7.75
CA SER A 35 -8.71 9.64 -7.71
C SER A 35 -9.30 9.59 -6.31
N THR A 36 -9.01 8.53 -5.57
CA THR A 36 -9.52 8.37 -4.20
C THR A 36 -9.04 9.51 -3.31
N ILE A 37 -7.75 9.81 -3.36
CA ILE A 37 -7.19 10.88 -2.52
C ILE A 37 -7.72 12.24 -2.94
N ARG A 38 -7.75 12.52 -4.23
CA ARG A 38 -8.26 13.80 -4.74
C ARG A 38 -9.69 14.03 -4.30
N ASN A 39 -10.51 12.99 -4.36
CA ASN A 39 -11.91 13.11 -3.94
C ASN A 39 -12.02 13.33 -2.44
N LYS A 40 -11.21 12.66 -1.66
CA LYS A 40 -11.27 12.79 -0.21
C LYS A 40 -10.83 14.16 0.29
N ILE A 41 -9.85 14.75 -0.36
CA ILE A 41 -9.33 16.06 0.06
C ILE A 41 -9.97 17.22 -0.68
N ASN A 42 -10.84 16.94 -1.64
CA ASN A 42 -11.44 17.96 -2.51
C ASN A 42 -10.39 18.76 -3.27
N GLY A 43 -9.30 18.12 -3.66
CA GLY A 43 -8.19 18.75 -4.36
C GLY A 43 -8.07 18.28 -5.79
N LYS A 44 -7.21 18.93 -6.55
CA LYS A 44 -6.96 18.57 -7.94
C LYS A 44 -5.81 17.60 -8.10
N ASN A 45 -4.86 17.60 -7.18
CA ASN A 45 -3.66 16.78 -7.24
C ASN A 45 -3.39 16.15 -5.90
N VAL A 46 -2.58 15.09 -5.89
CA VAL A 46 -2.10 14.50 -4.65
C VAL A 46 -1.02 15.43 -4.07
N PRO A 47 -1.22 15.98 -2.86
CA PRO A 47 -0.21 16.85 -2.26
C PRO A 47 1.08 16.11 -2.00
N GLU A 48 2.18 16.84 -2.01
CA GLU A 48 3.49 16.27 -1.74
C GLU A 48 3.54 15.56 -0.38
N GLY A 49 2.88 16.10 0.61
CA GLY A 49 2.86 15.49 1.94
C GLY A 49 2.11 14.17 2.01
N LEU A 50 1.32 13.84 0.99
CA LEU A 50 0.60 12.56 0.94
C LEU A 50 1.19 11.57 -0.05
N GLU A 51 2.29 11.90 -0.70
CA GLU A 51 2.83 11.02 -1.74
C GLU A 51 3.22 9.65 -1.21
N HIS A 52 3.86 9.58 -0.05
CA HIS A 52 4.25 8.30 0.51
C HIS A 52 3.04 7.44 0.87
N ILE A 53 1.98 8.07 1.34
CA ILE A 53 0.73 7.36 1.63
C ILE A 53 0.11 6.85 0.34
N ALA A 54 0.11 7.68 -0.70
CA ALA A 54 -0.43 7.27 -2.00
C ALA A 54 0.33 6.09 -2.58
N ILE A 55 1.65 6.11 -2.48
CA ILE A 55 2.49 5.01 -2.96
C ILE A 55 2.14 3.72 -2.22
N ASP A 56 2.03 3.77 -0.90
CA ASP A 56 1.70 2.59 -0.10
C ASP A 56 0.28 2.10 -0.39
N MET A 57 -0.67 3.00 -0.57
CA MET A 57 -2.04 2.60 -0.92
C MET A 57 -2.07 1.90 -2.27
N ALA A 58 -1.34 2.42 -3.26
CA ALA A 58 -1.29 1.79 -4.58
C ALA A 58 -0.62 0.42 -4.49
N ALA A 59 0.45 0.30 -3.74
CA ALA A 59 1.10 -1.00 -3.52
C ALA A 59 0.14 -1.98 -2.84
N GLY A 60 -0.60 -1.50 -1.83
CA GLY A 60 -1.59 -2.33 -1.14
C GLY A 60 -2.70 -2.80 -2.06
N GLU A 61 -3.22 -1.92 -2.91
CA GLU A 61 -4.24 -2.30 -3.89
C GLU A 61 -3.71 -3.35 -4.85
N PHE A 62 -2.48 -3.17 -5.32
CA PHE A 62 -1.86 -4.12 -6.22
C PHE A 62 -1.68 -5.49 -5.56
N LEU A 63 -1.17 -5.52 -4.33
CA LEU A 63 -0.98 -6.76 -3.60
C LEU A 63 -2.30 -7.46 -3.30
N LEU A 64 -3.35 -6.68 -3.01
CA LEU A 64 -4.68 -7.24 -2.80
C LEU A 64 -5.18 -7.93 -4.07
N SER A 65 -5.00 -7.31 -5.21
CA SER A 65 -5.36 -7.89 -6.49
C SER A 65 -4.61 -9.19 -6.74
N LYS A 66 -3.30 -9.20 -6.49
CA LYS A 66 -2.49 -10.40 -6.65
C LYS A 66 -2.91 -11.50 -5.70
N LYS A 67 -3.19 -11.16 -4.45
CA LYS A 67 -3.66 -12.14 -3.47
C LYS A 67 -4.93 -12.81 -3.93
N THR A 68 -5.81 -12.05 -4.56
CA THR A 68 -7.10 -12.54 -5.01
C THR A 68 -7.00 -13.39 -6.28
N PHE A 69 -6.21 -12.94 -7.26
CA PHE A 69 -6.22 -13.55 -8.59
C PHE A 69 -4.97 -14.35 -8.93
N ALA A 70 -3.86 -14.08 -8.30
CA ALA A 70 -2.61 -14.77 -8.61
C ALA A 70 -1.72 -14.88 -7.36
N PRO A 71 -2.21 -15.54 -6.30
CA PRO A 71 -1.46 -15.58 -5.04
C PRO A 71 -0.09 -16.24 -5.16
N ALA A 72 0.10 -17.11 -6.13
CA ALA A 72 1.40 -17.76 -6.32
C ALA A 72 2.49 -16.76 -6.67
N ASP A 73 2.14 -15.64 -7.29
CA ASP A 73 3.12 -14.61 -7.66
C ASP A 73 3.70 -13.90 -6.44
N LEU A 74 3.08 -14.04 -5.29
CA LEU A 74 3.52 -13.37 -4.07
C LEU A 74 4.49 -14.20 -3.23
N LYS A 75 4.91 -15.36 -3.71
CA LYS A 75 5.82 -16.23 -2.95
C LYS A 75 7.15 -15.58 -2.63
N GLY A 76 7.61 -14.68 -3.48
CA GLY A 76 8.87 -13.99 -3.24
C GLY A 76 8.78 -12.83 -2.27
N LEU A 77 7.59 -12.48 -1.83
CA LEU A 77 7.40 -11.35 -0.93
C LEU A 77 7.98 -11.64 0.45
N ASP A 78 8.79 -10.73 0.94
CA ASP A 78 9.42 -10.87 2.25
C ASP A 78 8.52 -10.23 3.31
N LEU A 79 7.62 -11.02 3.86
CA LEU A 79 6.68 -10.55 4.87
C LEU A 79 7.38 -10.17 6.17
N ASP A 80 8.42 -10.89 6.53
CA ASP A 80 9.14 -10.57 7.77
C ASP A 80 9.79 -9.19 7.69
N TYR A 81 10.41 -8.89 6.57
CA TYR A 81 11.02 -7.59 6.34
C TYR A 81 9.97 -6.49 6.30
N ALA A 82 8.87 -6.76 5.61
CA ALA A 82 7.77 -5.79 5.49
C ALA A 82 7.18 -5.47 6.87
N VAL A 83 6.97 -6.48 7.68
CA VAL A 83 6.45 -6.29 9.03
C VAL A 83 7.43 -5.50 9.89
N LYS A 84 8.72 -5.78 9.76
CA LYS A 84 9.75 -5.01 10.48
C LYS A 84 9.72 -3.53 10.12
N GLN A 85 9.53 -3.21 8.86
CA GLN A 85 9.46 -1.81 8.44
C GLN A 85 8.30 -1.09 9.13
N ILE A 86 7.18 -1.75 9.26
CA ILE A 86 6.01 -1.18 9.92
C ILE A 86 6.27 -0.99 11.40
N GLN A 87 6.81 -2.00 12.05
CA GLN A 87 7.06 -1.95 13.50
C GLN A 87 8.07 -0.88 13.87
N THR A 88 9.03 -0.62 13.01
CA THR A 88 10.02 0.41 13.26
C THR A 88 9.40 1.80 13.28
N GLY A 89 8.42 2.03 12.42
CA GLY A 89 7.80 3.35 12.31
C GLY A 89 6.58 3.54 13.19
N ASP A 90 6.03 2.48 13.72
CA ASP A 90 4.79 2.54 14.47
C ASP A 90 4.78 1.46 15.53
N THR A 91 4.25 1.81 16.69
CA THR A 91 4.10 0.86 17.78
C THR A 91 2.85 0.01 17.64
N ASN A 92 2.17 0.12 16.55
CA ASN A 92 0.94 -0.61 16.34
C ASN A 92 1.15 -2.10 16.51
N THR A 93 0.29 -2.72 17.30
CA THR A 93 0.43 -4.09 17.67
C THR A 93 -0.19 -5.09 16.73
N VAL A 94 -0.71 -4.64 15.61
CA VAL A 94 -1.36 -5.55 14.66
C VAL A 94 -0.48 -6.73 14.29
N PHE A 95 0.82 -6.49 14.20
CA PHE A 95 1.78 -7.52 13.83
C PHE A 95 2.58 -8.04 15.01
N ALA A 96 2.45 -7.41 16.16
CA ALA A 96 3.31 -7.69 17.30
C ALA A 96 2.92 -8.96 18.03
N THR A 97 1.77 -9.46 17.74
CA THR A 97 1.28 -10.64 18.41
C THR A 97 1.93 -11.89 17.92
N GLY A 98 3.07 -11.74 17.31
CA GLY A 98 3.69 -12.83 16.65
C GLY A 98 3.78 -14.14 17.36
N GLU A 99 3.14 -14.36 18.42
CA GLU A 99 3.19 -15.65 19.06
C GLU A 99 2.88 -16.82 18.15
N GLY A 100 3.09 -16.64 16.88
CA GLY A 100 2.94 -17.70 15.92
C GLY A 100 1.50 -18.06 15.63
N SER A 101 0.59 -17.23 16.05
CA SER A 101 -0.82 -17.52 15.85
C SER A 101 -1.32 -17.17 14.47
N GLN A 102 -0.58 -16.36 13.70
CA GLN A 102 -1.01 -15.97 12.37
C GLN A 102 -0.36 -16.82 11.29
N THR A 103 -1.19 -17.27 10.33
CA THR A 103 -0.67 -17.94 9.15
C THR A 103 -0.02 -16.90 8.22
N PRO A 104 0.85 -17.33 7.30
CA PRO A 104 1.41 -16.41 6.30
C PRO A 104 0.33 -15.65 5.53
N GLU A 105 -0.79 -16.29 5.24
CA GLU A 105 -1.88 -15.64 4.53
C GLU A 105 -2.53 -14.55 5.38
N GLN A 106 -2.72 -14.80 6.66
CA GLN A 106 -3.26 -13.80 7.58
C GLN A 106 -2.31 -12.62 7.73
N ARG A 107 -1.01 -12.89 7.79
CA ARG A 107 -0.01 -11.83 7.88
C ARG A 107 -0.02 -10.96 6.64
N LEU A 108 -0.14 -11.58 5.47
CA LEU A 108 -0.23 -10.84 4.21
C LEU A 108 -1.47 -9.95 4.20
N THR A 109 -2.61 -10.49 4.60
CA THR A 109 -3.86 -9.73 4.65
C THR A 109 -3.73 -8.55 5.60
N SER A 110 -3.14 -8.75 6.78
CA SER A 110 -2.94 -7.68 7.75
C SER A 110 -2.01 -6.60 7.19
N PHE A 111 -0.95 -7.01 6.51
CA PHE A 111 -0.03 -6.06 5.91
C PHE A 111 -0.71 -5.23 4.82
N ILE A 112 -1.47 -5.86 3.95
CA ILE A 112 -2.20 -5.16 2.89
C ILE A 112 -3.18 -4.16 3.51
N ASN A 113 -3.93 -4.57 4.52
CA ASN A 113 -4.88 -3.69 5.19
C ASN A 113 -4.17 -2.50 5.82
N TYR A 114 -3.01 -2.71 6.39
CA TYR A 114 -2.22 -1.63 6.95
C TYR A 114 -1.86 -0.61 5.85
N LEU A 115 -1.34 -1.09 4.72
CA LEU A 115 -0.95 -0.19 3.62
C LEU A 115 -2.13 0.64 3.14
N LEU A 116 -3.32 0.06 3.14
CA LEU A 116 -4.52 0.73 2.62
C LEU A 116 -5.13 1.72 3.61
N SER A 117 -4.80 1.62 4.89
CA SER A 117 -5.57 2.35 5.89
C SER A 117 -4.76 3.26 6.81
N TYR A 118 -3.44 3.08 6.93
CA TYR A 118 -2.70 3.84 7.95
C TYR A 118 -2.71 5.35 7.71
N GLY A 119 -2.88 5.77 6.48
CA GLY A 119 -2.83 7.18 6.12
C GLY A 119 -4.15 7.93 6.18
N LYS A 120 -5.23 7.28 6.62
CA LYS A 120 -6.55 7.91 6.59
C LYS A 120 -6.62 9.22 7.36
N ALA A 121 -6.02 9.28 8.53
CA ALA A 121 -6.03 10.49 9.33
C ALA A 121 -5.27 11.63 8.65
N GLU A 122 -4.14 11.32 8.04
CA GLU A 122 -3.37 12.33 7.32
C GLU A 122 -4.11 12.83 6.09
N ILE A 123 -4.74 11.94 5.35
CA ILE A 123 -5.54 12.34 4.18
C ILE A 123 -6.64 13.30 4.64
N ASN A 124 -7.30 12.99 5.74
CA ASN A 124 -8.36 13.84 6.25
C ASN A 124 -7.85 15.22 6.65
N SER A 125 -6.61 15.30 7.12
CA SER A 125 -6.03 16.59 7.52
C SER A 125 -5.77 17.52 6.32
N PHE A 126 -5.72 16.97 5.12
CA PHE A 126 -5.52 17.75 3.90
C PHE A 126 -6.83 18.13 3.22
N ARG A 127 -7.95 17.71 3.80
CA ARG A 127 -9.24 17.95 3.19
C ARG A 127 -9.57 19.43 3.14
N ARG A 128 -9.98 19.90 1.96
CA ARG A 128 -10.41 21.28 1.76
C ARG A 128 -11.91 21.37 1.87
N ILE A 129 -12.37 22.47 2.47
CA ILE A 129 -13.78 22.76 2.52
C ILE A 129 -14.16 23.45 1.22
N ARG A 130 -15.22 22.98 0.58
CA ARG A 130 -15.76 23.60 -0.62
C ARG A 130 -17.00 24.38 -0.23
N TRP A 131 -17.04 25.61 -0.69
CA TRP A 131 -18.18 26.50 -0.46
C TRP A 131 -19.05 26.59 -1.70
#